data_ac32f79970b893750f0353f513b564e4
#
_entry.id   ac32f79970b893750f0353f513b564e4
#
_cell.length_a   1.000
_cell.length_b   1.000
_cell.length_c   1.000
_cell.angle_alpha   90.00
_cell.angle_beta   90.00
_cell.angle_gamma   90.00
#
_symmetry.space_group_name_H-M   'P 1'
#
loop_
_entity.id
_entity.type
_entity.pdbx_description
1 polymer ?
#
loop_
_entity_poly.entity_id
_entity_poly.type
_entity_poly.pdbx_seq_one_letter_code
_entity_poly.pdbx_strand_id
1 'polypeptide(L)'
;MTSETKLEELLIDAEADDEVVQHRPPVVSRPWLLIMGLVLVAMNLRPALSSLSPLLSDVSASLGLSAAKAGLLTTLPVLCLGLFAPLAPILARRFGAERVVLGILLTLAGGILLRSSFGEAGLFAGSLIAGASIGIIGVLLPGIVKRDFAKQAGTMTGVYTMALCLGAALAAGATVPLSQYFDNSWHIGLGF
;
A
#
# COMPACT_ATOMS: atom_id res chain seq x y z
N MET A 1 36.14 -18.67 33.50
CA MET A 1 35.17 -17.79 32.81
C MET A 1 33.90 -18.59 32.63
N THR A 2 32.89 -18.30 33.43
CA THR A 2 31.66 -19.09 33.50
C THR A 2 30.76 -18.79 32.30
N SER A 3 29.92 -19.75 31.91
CA SER A 3 28.97 -19.63 30.80
C SER A 3 28.07 -18.39 30.90
N GLU A 4 27.77 -17.94 32.12
CA GLU A 4 26.98 -16.74 32.41
C GLU A 4 27.68 -15.44 31.97
N THR A 5 29.00 -15.31 32.26
CA THR A 5 29.78 -14.11 31.87
C THR A 5 29.82 -13.92 30.34
N LYS A 6 29.84 -15.03 29.60
CA LYS A 6 29.85 -15.00 28.14
C LYS A 6 28.49 -14.65 27.55
N LEU A 7 27.42 -14.98 28.26
CA LEU A 7 26.05 -14.65 27.88
C LEU A 7 25.72 -13.17 28.11
N GLU A 8 26.21 -12.62 29.25
CA GLU A 8 26.13 -11.18 29.55
C GLU A 8 26.92 -10.34 28.53
N GLU A 9 28.12 -10.77 28.16
CA GLU A 9 28.93 -10.09 27.14
C GLU A 9 28.22 -10.08 25.76
N LEU A 10 27.61 -11.21 25.36
CA LEU A 10 26.85 -11.31 24.12
C LEU A 10 25.56 -10.46 24.14
N LEU A 11 24.92 -10.30 25.30
CA LEU A 11 23.74 -9.44 25.43
C LEU A 11 24.12 -7.96 25.38
N ILE A 12 25.25 -7.57 26.01
CA ILE A 12 25.76 -6.19 25.96
C ILE A 12 26.20 -5.83 24.54
N ASP A 13 26.86 -6.74 23.81
CA ASP A 13 27.22 -6.52 22.41
C ASP A 13 25.98 -6.42 21.50
N ALA A 14 24.94 -7.23 21.73
CA ALA A 14 23.70 -7.17 20.99
C ALA A 14 22.92 -5.88 21.25
N GLU A 15 22.87 -5.39 22.50
CA GLU A 15 22.28 -4.09 22.85
C GLU A 15 23.09 -2.92 22.27
N ALA A 16 24.42 -3.00 22.24
CA ALA A 16 25.30 -2.00 21.64
C ALA A 16 25.11 -1.93 20.12
N ASP A 17 24.96 -3.08 19.44
CA ASP A 17 24.67 -3.14 18.01
C ASP A 17 23.26 -2.57 17.68
N ASP A 18 22.26 -2.80 18.52
CA ASP A 18 20.93 -2.20 18.38
C ASP A 18 20.97 -0.68 18.60
N GLU A 19 21.76 -0.16 19.52
CA GLU A 19 21.96 1.30 19.70
C GLU A 19 22.68 1.94 18.50
N VAL A 20 23.67 1.26 17.94
CA VAL A 20 24.39 1.76 16.75
C VAL A 20 23.49 1.77 15.50
N VAL A 21 22.59 0.81 15.37
CA VAL A 21 21.60 0.79 14.28
C VAL A 21 20.56 1.91 14.44
N GLN A 22 20.22 2.29 15.68
CA GLN A 22 19.26 3.39 15.96
C GLN A 22 19.87 4.80 15.76
N HIS A 23 21.18 4.95 15.76
CA HIS A 23 21.87 6.25 15.70
C HIS A 23 22.35 6.65 14.29
N ARG A 24 21.91 5.98 13.23
CA ARG A 24 22.16 6.50 11.88
C ARG A 24 21.35 7.80 11.72
N PRO A 25 22.00 8.96 11.48
CA PRO A 25 21.28 10.20 11.25
C PRO A 25 20.37 10.03 10.05
N PRO A 26 19.16 10.61 10.07
CA PRO A 26 18.24 10.53 8.95
C PRO A 26 18.95 11.05 7.69
N VAL A 27 19.01 10.23 6.65
CA VAL A 27 19.67 10.52 5.36
C VAL A 27 18.92 11.63 4.59
N VAL A 28 17.87 12.18 5.18
CA VAL A 28 16.95 13.10 4.50
C VAL A 28 17.27 14.55 4.82
N SER A 29 17.74 15.26 3.81
CA SER A 29 17.98 16.72 3.88
C SER A 29 16.70 17.56 4.06
N ARG A 30 15.51 16.99 3.87
CA ARG A 30 14.21 17.68 3.99
C ARG A 30 13.12 16.74 4.52
N PRO A 31 13.01 16.55 5.85
CA PRO A 31 12.07 15.60 6.44
C PRO A 31 10.59 15.90 6.12
N TRP A 32 10.21 17.15 5.93
CA TRP A 32 8.85 17.54 5.58
C TRP A 32 8.40 17.04 4.19
N LEU A 33 9.32 16.96 3.21
CA LEU A 33 9.02 16.40 1.89
C LEU A 33 8.76 14.90 1.99
N LEU A 34 9.48 14.20 2.86
CA LEU A 34 9.28 12.78 3.09
C LEU A 34 7.93 12.51 3.75
N ILE A 35 7.55 13.32 4.74
CA ILE A 35 6.23 13.26 5.39
C ILE A 35 5.12 13.51 4.36
N MET A 36 5.25 14.55 3.55
CA MET A 36 4.27 14.87 2.50
C MET A 36 4.15 13.72 1.48
N GLY A 37 5.27 13.17 1.03
CA GLY A 37 5.29 12.01 0.14
C GLY A 37 4.62 10.79 0.77
N LEU A 38 4.92 10.49 2.03
CA LEU A 38 4.31 9.40 2.78
C LEU A 38 2.78 9.54 2.88
N VAL A 39 2.29 10.75 3.19
CA VAL A 39 0.86 11.05 3.28
C VAL A 39 0.19 10.90 1.93
N LEU A 40 0.78 11.45 0.85
CA LEU A 40 0.24 11.34 -0.51
C LEU A 40 0.18 9.89 -0.99
N VAL A 41 1.23 9.11 -0.75
CA VAL A 41 1.24 7.67 -1.06
C VAL A 41 0.16 6.95 -0.27
N ALA A 42 0.05 7.21 1.04
CA ALA A 42 -0.95 6.61 1.90
C ALA A 42 -2.38 6.93 1.44
N MET A 43 -2.66 8.18 1.10
CA MET A 43 -3.97 8.61 0.58
C MET A 43 -4.34 7.92 -0.73
N ASN A 44 -3.36 7.60 -1.58
CA ASN A 44 -3.59 6.96 -2.87
C ASN A 44 -3.74 5.42 -2.77
N LEU A 45 -3.27 4.81 -1.69
CA LEU A 45 -3.17 3.35 -1.59
C LEU A 45 -4.53 2.66 -1.42
N ARG A 46 -5.41 3.22 -0.60
CA ARG A 46 -6.73 2.64 -0.26
C ARG A 46 -7.84 2.88 -1.29
N PRO A 47 -7.89 3.99 -2.02
CA PRO A 47 -8.88 4.22 -3.07
C PRO A 47 -9.00 3.07 -4.06
N ALA A 48 -7.88 2.50 -4.50
CA ALA A 48 -7.85 1.38 -5.43
C ALA A 48 -8.61 0.12 -4.96
N LEU A 49 -8.73 -0.09 -3.65
CA LEU A 49 -9.53 -1.17 -3.07
C LEU A 49 -10.96 -0.73 -2.75
N SER A 50 -11.12 0.48 -2.21
CA SER A 50 -12.40 0.98 -1.69
C SER A 50 -13.39 1.36 -2.78
N SER A 51 -12.92 1.77 -3.97
CA SER A 51 -13.75 2.17 -5.10
C SER A 51 -14.53 1.00 -5.73
N LEU A 52 -14.06 -0.24 -5.57
CA LEU A 52 -14.72 -1.41 -6.16
C LEU A 52 -16.02 -1.78 -5.42
N SER A 53 -16.02 -1.69 -4.08
CA SER A 53 -17.15 -2.13 -3.26
C SER A 53 -18.49 -1.46 -3.61
N PRO A 54 -18.58 -0.12 -3.74
CA PRO A 54 -19.85 0.52 -4.07
C PRO A 54 -20.32 0.27 -5.51
N LEU A 55 -19.42 -0.05 -6.44
CA LEU A 55 -19.73 -0.31 -7.84
C LEU A 55 -19.87 -1.81 -8.19
N LEU A 56 -19.69 -2.70 -7.22
CA LEU A 56 -19.66 -4.15 -7.48
C LEU A 56 -20.96 -4.67 -8.10
N SER A 57 -22.12 -4.15 -7.70
CA SER A 57 -23.42 -4.49 -8.26
C SER A 57 -23.52 -4.08 -9.74
N ASP A 58 -23.13 -2.85 -10.05
CA ASP A 58 -23.21 -2.29 -11.39
C ASP A 58 -22.24 -2.98 -12.35
N VAL A 59 -21.01 -3.23 -11.88
CA VAL A 59 -19.99 -4.00 -12.60
C VAL A 59 -20.49 -5.44 -12.87
N SER A 60 -21.05 -6.09 -11.85
CA SER A 60 -21.56 -7.46 -11.98
C SER A 60 -22.73 -7.54 -12.96
N ALA A 61 -23.64 -6.57 -12.93
CA ALA A 61 -24.77 -6.49 -13.84
C ALA A 61 -24.33 -6.21 -15.28
N SER A 62 -23.39 -5.27 -15.48
CA SER A 62 -22.93 -4.87 -16.82
C SER A 62 -22.09 -5.94 -17.53
N LEU A 63 -21.30 -6.71 -16.77
CA LEU A 63 -20.43 -7.76 -17.31
C LEU A 63 -21.04 -9.16 -17.20
N GLY A 64 -22.24 -9.31 -16.64
CA GLY A 64 -22.89 -10.60 -16.45
C GLY A 64 -22.12 -11.54 -15.52
N LEU A 65 -21.44 -10.98 -14.50
CA LEU A 65 -20.61 -11.77 -13.60
C LEU A 65 -21.49 -12.64 -12.68
N SER A 66 -21.12 -13.93 -12.52
CA SER A 66 -21.71 -14.76 -11.50
C SER A 66 -21.32 -14.29 -10.10
N ALA A 67 -22.12 -14.64 -9.07
CA ALA A 67 -21.83 -14.32 -7.68
C ALA A 67 -20.43 -14.85 -7.24
N ALA A 68 -20.01 -16.00 -7.78
CA ALA A 68 -18.68 -16.54 -7.53
C ALA A 68 -17.56 -15.66 -8.10
N LYS A 69 -17.72 -15.14 -9.33
CA LYS A 69 -16.75 -14.23 -9.95
C LYS A 69 -16.71 -12.87 -9.24
N ALA A 70 -17.85 -12.35 -8.80
CA ALA A 70 -17.92 -11.12 -8.01
C ALA A 70 -17.21 -11.28 -6.66
N GLY A 71 -17.43 -12.39 -5.98
CA GLY A 71 -16.71 -12.74 -4.75
C GLY A 71 -15.19 -12.88 -4.97
N LEU A 72 -14.79 -13.55 -6.05
CA LEU A 72 -13.37 -13.70 -6.41
C LEU A 72 -12.72 -12.32 -6.68
N LEU A 73 -13.42 -11.42 -7.36
CA LEU A 73 -12.93 -10.08 -7.67
C LEU A 73 -12.62 -9.24 -6.42
N THR A 74 -13.37 -9.44 -5.34
CA THR A 74 -13.14 -8.75 -4.06
C THR A 74 -12.09 -9.44 -3.18
N THR A 75 -11.99 -10.76 -3.24
CA THR A 75 -11.03 -11.53 -2.44
C THR A 75 -9.63 -11.58 -3.07
N LEU A 76 -9.53 -11.57 -4.40
CA LEU A 76 -8.27 -11.66 -5.13
C LEU A 76 -7.26 -10.57 -4.72
N PRO A 77 -7.61 -9.27 -4.66
CA PRO A 77 -6.68 -8.23 -4.21
C PRO A 77 -6.20 -8.44 -2.78
N VAL A 78 -7.07 -8.92 -1.89
CA VAL A 78 -6.73 -9.17 -0.49
C VAL A 78 -5.77 -10.34 -0.36
N LEU A 79 -5.96 -11.41 -1.13
CA LEU A 79 -5.01 -12.53 -1.21
C LEU A 79 -3.65 -12.07 -1.74
N CYS A 80 -3.64 -11.28 -2.82
CA CYS A 80 -2.40 -10.73 -3.39
C CYS A 80 -1.67 -9.83 -2.40
N LEU A 81 -2.39 -9.03 -1.63
CA LEU A 81 -1.83 -8.19 -0.57
C LEU A 81 -0.98 -8.99 0.41
N GLY A 82 -1.49 -10.13 0.90
CA GLY A 82 -0.75 -11.03 1.78
C GLY A 82 0.39 -11.78 1.08
N LEU A 83 0.13 -12.31 -0.12
CA LEU A 83 1.08 -13.13 -0.87
C LEU A 83 2.32 -12.34 -1.33
N PHE A 84 2.14 -11.08 -1.73
CA PHE A 84 3.23 -10.22 -2.23
C PHE A 84 3.91 -9.38 -1.15
N ALA A 85 3.36 -9.30 0.06
CA ALA A 85 3.96 -8.60 1.19
C ALA A 85 5.42 -9.03 1.49
N PRO A 86 5.80 -10.32 1.47
CA PRO A 86 7.17 -10.75 1.71
C PRO A 86 8.19 -10.29 0.67
N LEU A 87 7.76 -9.90 -0.53
CA LEU A 87 8.65 -9.34 -1.56
C LEU A 87 9.13 -7.93 -1.19
N ALA A 88 8.40 -7.19 -0.35
CA ALA A 88 8.73 -5.82 0.03
C ALA A 88 10.15 -5.67 0.59
N PRO A 89 10.57 -6.41 1.63
CA PRO A 89 11.93 -6.29 2.17
C PRO A 89 13.00 -6.75 1.17
N ILE A 90 12.70 -7.73 0.32
CA ILE A 90 13.65 -8.23 -0.69
C ILE A 90 13.92 -7.14 -1.73
N LEU A 91 12.86 -6.52 -2.25
CA LEU A 91 12.97 -5.44 -3.23
C LEU A 91 13.64 -4.21 -2.61
N ALA A 92 13.27 -3.84 -1.37
CA ALA A 92 13.84 -2.69 -0.67
C ALA A 92 15.35 -2.85 -0.44
N ARG A 93 15.81 -4.05 -0.10
CA ARG A 93 17.24 -4.35 0.09
C ARG A 93 18.01 -4.27 -1.23
N ARG A 94 17.40 -4.64 -2.36
CA ARG A 94 18.08 -4.70 -3.67
C ARG A 94 18.09 -3.35 -4.40
N PHE A 95 17.00 -2.59 -4.33
CA PHE A 95 16.80 -1.38 -5.14
C PHE A 95 16.66 -0.10 -4.31
N GLY A 96 16.54 -0.21 -2.99
CA GLY A 96 16.23 0.89 -2.08
C GLY A 96 14.72 1.12 -1.96
N ALA A 97 14.26 1.44 -0.74
CA ALA A 97 12.83 1.52 -0.42
C ALA A 97 12.10 2.59 -1.25
N GLU A 98 12.71 3.77 -1.43
CA GLU A 98 12.11 4.90 -2.15
C GLU A 98 11.90 4.60 -3.64
N ARG A 99 12.90 3.97 -4.28
CA ARG A 99 12.81 3.58 -5.70
C ARG A 99 11.76 2.49 -5.91
N VAL A 100 11.68 1.56 -4.97
CA VAL A 100 10.67 0.50 -5.00
C VAL A 100 9.27 1.10 -4.85
N VAL A 101 9.05 2.02 -3.90
CA VAL A 101 7.76 2.71 -3.74
C VAL A 101 7.36 3.42 -5.03
N LEU A 102 8.27 4.17 -5.66
CA LEU A 102 7.99 4.85 -6.93
C LEU A 102 7.62 3.86 -8.05
N GLY A 103 8.43 2.81 -8.22
CA GLY A 103 8.17 1.79 -9.25
C GLY A 103 6.84 1.06 -9.05
N ILE A 104 6.52 0.71 -7.81
CA ILE A 104 5.26 0.06 -7.46
C ILE A 104 4.06 1.00 -7.63
N LEU A 105 4.20 2.32 -7.34
CA LEU A 105 3.15 3.31 -7.62
C LEU A 105 2.86 3.42 -9.12
N LEU A 106 3.86 3.39 -9.96
CA LEU A 106 3.69 3.37 -11.42
C LEU A 106 3.00 2.06 -11.88
N THR A 107 3.36 0.94 -11.29
CA THR A 107 2.71 -0.35 -11.54
C THR A 107 1.25 -0.33 -11.09
N LEU A 108 0.96 0.28 -9.93
CA LEU A 108 -0.40 0.46 -9.42
C LEU A 108 -1.24 1.33 -10.37
N ALA A 109 -0.69 2.45 -10.85
CA ALA A 109 -1.35 3.32 -11.82
C ALA A 109 -1.66 2.56 -13.12
N GLY A 110 -0.70 1.78 -13.63
CA GLY A 110 -0.91 0.90 -14.79
C GLY A 110 -2.01 -0.14 -14.54
N GLY A 111 -2.05 -0.74 -13.36
CA GLY A 111 -3.10 -1.69 -12.94
C GLY A 111 -4.50 -1.06 -12.90
N ILE A 112 -4.60 0.18 -12.41
CA ILE A 112 -5.87 0.94 -12.38
C ILE A 112 -6.33 1.24 -13.81
N LEU A 113 -5.45 1.69 -14.69
CA LEU A 113 -5.77 1.94 -16.11
C LEU A 113 -6.20 0.64 -16.82
N LEU A 114 -5.51 -0.46 -16.58
CA LEU A 114 -5.87 -1.76 -17.13
C LEU A 114 -7.26 -2.20 -16.67
N ARG A 115 -7.57 -1.99 -15.39
CA ARG A 115 -8.85 -2.33 -14.77
C ARG A 115 -10.03 -1.58 -15.40
N SER A 116 -9.83 -0.31 -15.81
CA SER A 116 -10.89 0.51 -16.39
C SER A 116 -11.03 0.36 -17.90
N SER A 117 -10.05 -0.23 -18.62
CA SER A 117 -10.00 -0.18 -20.08
C SER A 117 -10.35 -1.50 -20.80
N PHE A 118 -10.14 -2.67 -20.16
CA PHE A 118 -10.13 -3.98 -20.84
C PHE A 118 -11.22 -4.98 -20.38
N GLY A 119 -12.41 -4.51 -20.01
CA GLY A 119 -13.54 -5.38 -19.64
C GLY A 119 -13.24 -6.38 -18.50
N GLU A 120 -13.81 -7.59 -18.54
CA GLU A 120 -13.68 -8.59 -17.48
C GLU A 120 -12.20 -8.99 -17.23
N ALA A 121 -11.43 -9.29 -18.27
CA ALA A 121 -10.04 -9.71 -18.13
C ALA A 121 -9.15 -8.60 -17.54
N GLY A 122 -9.34 -7.35 -17.99
CA GLY A 122 -8.65 -6.19 -17.43
C GLY A 122 -9.00 -5.92 -15.97
N LEU A 123 -10.27 -6.13 -15.61
CA LEU A 123 -10.76 -5.97 -14.26
C LEU A 123 -10.06 -6.91 -13.29
N PHE A 124 -9.94 -8.20 -13.62
CA PHE A 124 -9.24 -9.19 -12.79
C PHE A 124 -7.73 -8.95 -12.75
N ALA A 125 -7.09 -8.75 -13.90
CA ALA A 125 -5.66 -8.51 -13.99
C ALA A 125 -5.25 -7.21 -13.27
N GLY A 126 -5.99 -6.12 -13.47
CA GLY A 126 -5.77 -4.84 -12.79
C GLY A 126 -5.97 -4.93 -11.29
N SER A 127 -6.96 -5.69 -10.83
CA SER A 127 -7.21 -5.92 -9.39
C SER A 127 -6.10 -6.75 -8.75
N LEU A 128 -5.54 -7.73 -9.45
CA LEU A 128 -4.38 -8.51 -9.01
C LEU A 128 -3.14 -7.61 -8.87
N ILE A 129 -2.85 -6.80 -9.88
CA ILE A 129 -1.72 -5.84 -9.87
C ILE A 129 -1.90 -4.84 -8.74
N ALA A 130 -3.10 -4.30 -8.56
CA ALA A 130 -3.40 -3.36 -7.48
C ALA A 130 -3.18 -3.99 -6.10
N GLY A 131 -3.70 -5.19 -5.85
CA GLY A 131 -3.52 -5.92 -4.59
C GLY A 131 -2.05 -6.19 -4.27
N ALA A 132 -1.28 -6.68 -5.26
CA ALA A 132 0.16 -6.92 -5.13
C ALA A 132 0.92 -5.63 -4.81
N SER A 133 0.64 -4.55 -5.54
CA SER A 133 1.26 -3.23 -5.35
C SER A 133 0.99 -2.68 -3.95
N ILE A 134 -0.26 -2.73 -3.51
CA ILE A 134 -0.68 -2.25 -2.18
C ILE A 134 -0.03 -3.09 -1.08
N GLY A 135 0.08 -4.42 -1.27
CA GLY A 135 0.74 -5.31 -0.32
C GLY A 135 2.21 -4.95 -0.10
N ILE A 136 2.95 -4.71 -1.18
CA ILE A 136 4.36 -4.33 -1.11
C ILE A 136 4.54 -2.95 -0.45
N ILE A 137 3.79 -1.94 -0.89
CA ILE A 137 3.90 -0.57 -0.32
C ILE A 137 3.46 -0.57 1.15
N GLY A 138 2.40 -1.31 1.50
CA GLY A 138 1.89 -1.41 2.87
C GLY A 138 2.91 -1.91 3.89
N VAL A 139 3.88 -2.73 3.45
CA VAL A 139 5.02 -3.16 4.29
C VAL A 139 6.15 -2.13 4.27
N LEU A 140 6.40 -1.47 3.13
CA LEU A 140 7.50 -0.51 3.00
C LEU A 140 7.25 0.78 3.78
N LEU A 141 6.02 1.30 3.80
CA LEU A 141 5.72 2.55 4.50
C LEU A 141 6.07 2.52 5.99
N PRO A 142 5.60 1.55 6.79
CA PRO A 142 6.02 1.43 8.19
C PRO A 142 7.53 1.25 8.35
N GLY A 143 8.19 0.55 7.42
CA GLY A 143 9.63 0.39 7.40
C GLY A 143 10.38 1.71 7.24
N ILE A 144 9.95 2.56 6.30
CA ILE A 144 10.50 3.90 6.08
C ILE A 144 10.26 4.78 7.31
N VAL A 145 9.06 4.73 7.90
CA VAL A 145 8.73 5.49 9.12
C VAL A 145 9.65 5.11 10.28
N LYS A 146 9.86 3.82 10.51
CA LYS A 146 10.75 3.35 11.57
C LYS A 146 12.22 3.73 11.33
N ARG A 147 12.67 3.70 10.09
CA ARG A 147 14.04 4.05 9.71
C ARG A 147 14.32 5.56 9.86
N ASP A 148 13.44 6.40 9.33
CA ASP A 148 13.72 7.84 9.18
C ASP A 148 13.12 8.67 10.32
N PHE A 149 12.10 8.16 11.02
CA PHE A 149 11.41 8.83 12.12
C PHE A 149 11.38 8.00 13.40
N ALA A 150 12.46 7.30 13.74
CA ALA A 150 12.52 6.39 14.90
C ALA A 150 12.00 7.02 16.21
N LYS A 151 12.38 8.29 16.48
CA LYS A 151 11.96 9.02 17.69
C LYS A 151 10.48 9.43 17.70
N GLN A 152 9.82 9.47 16.54
CA GLN A 152 8.44 9.89 16.36
C GLN A 152 7.62 8.84 15.58
N ALA A 153 8.09 7.58 15.58
CA ALA A 153 7.50 6.51 14.77
C ALA A 153 6.00 6.32 15.06
N GLY A 154 5.59 6.43 16.32
CA GLY A 154 4.17 6.33 16.72
C GLY A 154 3.31 7.44 16.11
N THR A 155 3.76 8.70 16.20
CA THR A 155 3.06 9.86 15.62
C THR A 155 2.98 9.75 14.09
N MET A 156 4.09 9.40 13.44
CA MET A 156 4.13 9.24 11.99
C MET A 156 3.26 8.07 11.51
N THR A 157 3.23 6.98 12.27
CA THR A 157 2.30 5.87 12.01
C THR A 157 0.86 6.32 12.10
N GLY A 158 0.50 7.12 13.12
CA GLY A 158 -0.81 7.73 13.26
C GLY A 158 -1.17 8.61 12.05
N VAL A 159 -0.26 9.49 11.65
CA VAL A 159 -0.47 10.41 10.51
C VAL A 159 -0.73 9.66 9.21
N TYR A 160 0.11 8.68 8.86
CA TYR A 160 -0.11 7.95 7.61
C TYR A 160 -1.35 7.04 7.67
N THR A 161 -1.70 6.49 8.84
CA THR A 161 -2.92 5.70 9.00
C THR A 161 -4.18 6.58 8.84
N MET A 162 -4.17 7.79 9.39
CA MET A 162 -5.23 8.77 9.14
C MET A 162 -5.35 9.12 7.65
N ALA A 163 -4.21 9.31 6.97
CA ALA A 163 -4.18 9.56 5.54
C ALA A 163 -4.76 8.39 4.72
N LEU A 164 -4.45 7.14 5.09
CA LEU A 164 -5.05 5.94 4.51
C LEU A 164 -6.58 5.92 4.67
N CYS A 165 -7.07 6.21 5.87
CA CYS A 165 -8.50 6.23 6.16
C CYS A 165 -9.22 7.37 5.42
N LEU A 166 -8.60 8.55 5.38
CA LEU A 166 -9.13 9.70 4.65
C LEU A 166 -9.20 9.42 3.14
N GLY A 167 -8.15 8.85 2.55
CA GLY A 167 -8.14 8.44 1.15
C GLY A 167 -9.24 7.42 0.83
N ALA A 168 -9.45 6.42 1.70
CA ALA A 168 -10.52 5.45 1.55
C ALA A 168 -11.92 6.09 1.62
N ALA A 169 -12.13 6.98 2.58
CA ALA A 169 -13.41 7.67 2.79
C ALA A 169 -13.74 8.60 1.61
N LEU A 170 -12.76 9.37 1.13
CA LEU A 170 -12.93 10.25 -0.03
C LEU A 170 -13.23 9.44 -1.30
N ALA A 171 -12.51 8.34 -1.53
CA ALA A 171 -12.76 7.48 -2.67
C ALA A 171 -14.16 6.86 -2.62
N ALA A 172 -14.54 6.25 -1.51
CA ALA A 172 -15.86 5.63 -1.36
C ALA A 172 -16.99 6.66 -1.50
N GLY A 173 -16.81 7.87 -0.93
CA GLY A 173 -17.79 8.95 -1.02
C GLY A 173 -17.88 9.59 -2.41
N ALA A 174 -16.77 9.67 -3.16
CA ALA A 174 -16.73 10.29 -4.47
C ALA A 174 -17.13 9.32 -5.60
N THR A 175 -16.93 8.01 -5.43
CA THR A 175 -17.13 7.00 -6.48
C THR A 175 -18.58 6.97 -7.00
N VAL A 176 -19.58 6.99 -6.10
CA VAL A 176 -21.01 6.93 -6.47
C VAL A 176 -21.48 8.23 -7.15
N PRO A 177 -21.27 9.44 -6.59
CA PRO A 177 -21.63 10.68 -7.28
C PRO A 177 -20.95 10.82 -8.65
N LEU A 178 -19.68 10.41 -8.74
CA LEU A 178 -18.92 10.50 -9.98
C LEU A 178 -19.47 9.57 -11.07
N SER A 179 -19.80 8.32 -10.72
CA SER A 179 -20.41 7.37 -11.65
C SER A 179 -21.78 7.86 -12.15
N GLN A 180 -22.59 8.47 -11.28
CA GLN A 180 -23.90 9.02 -11.63
C GLN A 180 -23.81 10.26 -12.54
N TYR A 181 -22.80 11.12 -12.32
CA TYR A 181 -22.59 12.31 -13.13
C TYR A 181 -22.16 11.99 -14.56
N PHE A 182 -21.46 10.87 -14.78
CA PHE A 182 -20.98 10.41 -16.08
C PHE A 182 -21.80 9.22 -16.63
N ASP A 183 -23.12 9.37 -16.73
CA ASP A 183 -24.06 8.38 -17.33
C ASP A 183 -23.93 6.96 -16.77
N ASN A 184 -23.74 6.81 -15.47
CA ASN A 184 -23.59 5.52 -14.78
C ASN A 184 -22.41 4.67 -15.29
N SER A 185 -21.36 5.32 -15.82
CA SER A 185 -20.18 4.65 -16.34
C SER A 185 -19.25 4.23 -15.18
N TRP A 186 -19.30 2.95 -14.82
CA TRP A 186 -18.44 2.36 -13.78
C TRP A 186 -16.95 2.43 -14.14
N HIS A 187 -16.60 2.51 -15.44
CA HIS A 187 -15.21 2.66 -15.91
C HIS A 187 -14.54 3.92 -15.33
N ILE A 188 -15.27 5.03 -15.30
CA ILE A 188 -14.76 6.30 -14.75
C ILE A 188 -14.66 6.23 -13.22
N GLY A 189 -15.65 5.62 -12.56
CA GLY A 189 -15.63 5.44 -11.11
C GLY A 189 -14.49 4.54 -10.61
N LEU A 190 -14.01 3.60 -11.43
CA LEU A 190 -12.88 2.72 -11.10
C LEU A 190 -11.53 3.29 -11.53
N GLY A 191 -11.47 4.23 -12.46
CA GLY A 191 -10.26 4.86 -12.96
C GLY A 191 -9.77 6.03 -12.12
N PHE A 192 -10.55 6.46 -11.13
CA PHE A 192 -10.25 7.55 -10.21
C PHE A 192 -9.67 7.02 -8.92
#